data_653c0e25fa662e3798ddcbd466730d8a
#
_entry.id   653c0e25fa662e3798ddcbd466730d8a
#
_cell.length_a   1.000
_cell.length_b   1.000
_cell.length_c   1.000
_cell.angle_alpha   90.00
_cell.angle_beta   90.00
_cell.angle_gamma   90.00
#
_symmetry.space_group_name_H-M   'P 1'
#
loop_
_entity.id
_entity.type
_entity.pdbx_description
1 polymer ?
#
loop_
_entity_poly.entity_id
_entity_poly.type
_entity_poly.pdbx_seq_one_letter_code
_entity_poly.pdbx_strand_id
1 'polypeptide(L)'
;MAQTILEQYGLVTIYTEGNHPSPIYHVDGSAEPNPHGDLQLLLTDDNLEEVMYNGGQQEVKVAHRKYGMCRTNLIIDYESGLQIAKNIASYTNVPLGDGPGMVPIFDGRLHDGSRVNGTIPPVSPDGPTLTIRKFKEDPLTMIDLIKFGTVNTRLAAMMWVWIEGLDSRP
;
A
#
# COMPACT_ATOMS: atom_id res chain seq x y z
N MET A 1 5.83 3.51 29.04
CA MET A 1 6.92 2.79 28.35
C MET A 1 7.76 3.84 27.63
N ALA A 2 9.06 3.66 27.50
CA ALA A 2 9.88 4.64 26.80
C ALA A 2 9.60 4.55 25.29
N GLN A 3 9.22 5.67 24.69
CA GLN A 3 9.08 5.82 23.25
C GLN A 3 10.38 6.40 22.69
N THR A 4 10.88 5.83 21.60
CA THR A 4 12.04 6.35 20.88
C THR A 4 11.60 6.80 19.51
N ILE A 5 11.63 8.11 19.26
CA ILE A 5 11.29 8.69 17.95
C ILE A 5 12.41 8.35 16.97
N LEU A 6 12.03 7.76 15.84
CA LEU A 6 12.94 7.40 14.74
C LEU A 6 12.98 8.50 13.68
N GLU A 7 11.82 9.09 13.36
CA GLU A 7 11.69 10.13 12.36
C GLU A 7 10.38 10.92 12.56
N GLN A 8 10.39 12.19 12.16
CA GLN A 8 9.18 13.04 12.16
C GLN A 8 9.18 13.95 10.93
N TYR A 9 8.07 14.00 10.20
CA TYR A 9 7.88 14.87 9.04
C TYR A 9 6.38 15.12 8.79
N GLY A 10 6.03 16.36 8.42
CA GLY A 10 4.63 16.74 8.20
C GLY A 10 3.74 16.38 9.39
N LEU A 11 2.69 15.59 9.14
CA LEU A 11 1.77 15.07 10.16
C LEU A 11 2.19 13.68 10.68
N VAL A 12 3.37 13.19 10.29
CA VAL A 12 3.82 11.83 10.58
C VAL A 12 4.90 11.82 11.64
N THR A 13 4.75 10.93 12.63
CA THR A 13 5.77 10.60 13.63
C THR A 13 5.98 9.10 13.65
N ILE A 14 7.21 8.64 13.39
CA ILE A 14 7.57 7.22 13.43
C ILE A 14 8.38 6.96 14.69
N TYR A 15 7.93 6.02 15.51
CA TYR A 15 8.58 5.69 16.76
C TYR A 15 8.49 4.20 17.11
N THR A 16 9.33 3.76 18.05
CA THR A 16 9.26 2.42 18.63
C THR A 16 8.79 2.49 20.09
N GLU A 17 8.02 1.51 20.53
CA GLU A 17 7.57 1.35 21.91
C GLU A 17 8.19 0.10 22.53
N GLY A 18 9.05 0.32 23.55
CA GLY A 18 9.65 -0.78 24.29
C GLY A 18 10.33 -1.80 23.39
N ASN A 19 10.00 -3.09 23.56
CA ASN A 19 10.57 -4.20 22.78
C ASN A 19 9.65 -4.66 21.63
N HIS A 20 8.70 -3.85 21.18
CA HIS A 20 7.83 -4.25 20.07
C HIS A 20 8.63 -4.29 18.76
N PRO A 21 8.55 -5.38 17.96
CA PRO A 21 9.39 -5.58 16.78
C PRO A 21 9.07 -4.61 15.62
N SER A 22 7.84 -4.10 15.55
CA SER A 22 7.41 -3.22 14.46
C SER A 22 7.28 -1.78 14.95
N PRO A 23 7.86 -0.80 14.22
CA PRO A 23 7.64 0.62 14.49
C PRO A 23 6.15 1.00 14.39
N ILE A 24 5.79 2.09 15.03
CA ILE A 24 4.49 2.73 14.92
C ILE A 24 4.64 3.93 14.00
N TYR A 25 3.84 3.95 12.96
CA TYR A 25 3.66 5.07 12.05
C TYR A 25 2.41 5.82 12.49
N HIS A 26 2.62 6.88 13.25
CA HIS A 26 1.55 7.72 13.77
C HIS A 26 1.29 8.87 12.80
N VAL A 27 0.04 9.05 12.40
CA VAL A 27 -0.39 10.19 11.59
C VAL A 27 -1.36 11.03 12.39
N ASP A 28 -1.09 12.33 12.48
CA ASP A 28 -1.95 13.30 13.14
C ASP A 28 -3.04 13.82 12.19
N GLY A 29 -4.25 14.01 12.71
CA GLY A 29 -5.38 14.57 11.98
C GLY A 29 -6.32 13.54 11.36
N SER A 30 -7.28 14.04 10.60
CA SER A 30 -8.24 13.28 9.79
C SER A 30 -8.21 13.80 8.35
N ALA A 31 -8.50 12.94 7.38
CA ALA A 31 -8.61 13.35 6.00
C ALA A 31 -9.85 14.23 5.78
N GLU A 32 -9.75 15.23 4.93
CA GLU A 32 -10.93 15.92 4.39
C GLU A 32 -11.85 14.89 3.71
N PRO A 33 -13.17 15.14 3.63
CA PRO A 33 -14.10 14.21 3.01
C PRO A 33 -13.65 13.80 1.59
N ASN A 34 -13.36 12.52 1.40
CA ASN A 34 -12.84 11.97 0.16
C ASN A 34 -13.28 10.50 -0.01
N PRO A 35 -13.17 9.92 -1.22
CA PRO A 35 -13.60 8.54 -1.48
C PRO A 35 -12.81 7.46 -0.73
N HIS A 36 -11.61 7.76 -0.26
CA HIS A 36 -10.72 6.81 0.41
C HIS A 36 -10.75 6.94 1.94
N GLY A 37 -11.55 7.89 2.50
CA GLY A 37 -11.59 8.16 3.94
C GLY A 37 -10.21 8.49 4.50
N ASP A 38 -9.93 8.07 5.73
CA ASP A 38 -8.65 8.33 6.40
C ASP A 38 -7.46 7.59 5.76
N LEU A 39 -7.68 6.57 4.91
CA LEU A 39 -6.61 5.98 4.11
C LEU A 39 -5.93 6.99 3.20
N GLN A 40 -6.62 8.08 2.83
CA GLN A 40 -6.04 9.14 2.01
C GLN A 40 -4.77 9.75 2.63
N LEU A 41 -4.71 9.86 3.96
CA LEU A 41 -3.53 10.36 4.67
C LEU A 41 -2.29 9.48 4.41
N LEU A 42 -2.50 8.17 4.31
CA LEU A 42 -1.43 7.21 4.01
C LEU A 42 -1.12 7.18 2.51
N LEU A 43 -2.12 7.32 1.66
CA LEU A 43 -1.95 7.29 0.21
C LEU A 43 -1.17 8.48 -0.33
N THR A 44 -1.17 9.61 0.37
CA THR A 44 -0.41 10.81 -0.01
C THR A 44 1.06 10.80 0.40
N ASP A 45 1.48 9.88 1.29
CA ASP A 45 2.88 9.81 1.73
C ASP A 45 3.73 8.93 0.80
N ASP A 46 4.65 9.52 0.05
CA ASP A 46 5.54 8.83 -0.91
C ASP A 46 6.57 7.92 -0.24
N ASN A 47 6.76 8.03 1.08
CA ASN A 47 7.62 7.12 1.84
C ASN A 47 6.96 5.75 2.06
N LEU A 48 5.66 5.61 1.79
CA LEU A 48 4.95 4.34 1.89
C LEU A 48 4.95 3.60 0.55
N GLU A 49 5.16 2.28 0.61
CA GLU A 49 5.08 1.38 -0.53
C GLU A 49 3.73 0.66 -0.60
N GLU A 50 3.17 0.34 0.55
CA GLU A 50 1.95 -0.44 0.64
C GLU A 50 1.11 -0.01 1.84
N VAL A 51 -0.21 0.00 1.67
CA VAL A 51 -1.20 0.27 2.71
C VAL A 51 -2.14 -0.93 2.80
N MET A 52 -2.29 -1.49 4.01
CA MET A 52 -3.06 -2.71 4.23
C MET A 52 -4.11 -2.49 5.32
N TYR A 53 -5.37 -2.60 4.95
CA TYR A 53 -6.52 -2.66 5.84
C TYR A 53 -7.08 -4.08 5.83
N ASN A 54 -7.12 -4.74 6.98
CA ASN A 54 -7.50 -6.14 7.10
C ASN A 54 -8.85 -6.37 7.81
N GLY A 55 -9.71 -5.36 7.85
CA GLY A 55 -11.03 -5.45 8.50
C GLY A 55 -10.94 -5.60 10.02
N GLY A 56 -12.08 -6.00 10.64
CA GLY A 56 -12.12 -6.45 12.05
C GLY A 56 -11.74 -5.41 13.10
N GLN A 57 -11.85 -4.11 12.84
CA GLN A 57 -11.42 -3.04 13.74
C GLN A 57 -9.92 -3.12 14.11
N GLN A 58 -9.11 -3.67 13.21
CA GLN A 58 -7.66 -3.72 13.38
C GLN A 58 -7.01 -2.43 12.89
N GLU A 59 -5.83 -2.16 13.43
CA GLU A 59 -4.97 -1.08 12.96
C GLU A 59 -4.63 -1.29 11.48
N VAL A 60 -4.72 -0.23 10.70
CA VAL A 60 -4.17 -0.22 9.34
C VAL A 60 -2.66 -0.42 9.44
N LYS A 61 -2.09 -1.24 8.58
CA LYS A 61 -0.65 -1.48 8.49
C LYS A 61 -0.09 -0.86 7.23
N VAL A 62 1.16 -0.43 7.29
CA VAL A 62 1.85 0.15 6.15
C VAL A 62 3.24 -0.46 5.97
N ALA A 63 3.69 -0.58 4.73
CA ALA A 63 5.09 -0.84 4.42
C ALA A 63 5.79 0.49 4.12
N HIS A 64 6.66 0.90 5.02
CA HIS A 64 7.46 2.12 4.87
C HIS A 64 8.81 1.77 4.23
N ARG A 65 9.27 2.57 3.25
CA ARG A 65 10.49 2.30 2.45
C ARG A 65 11.75 2.10 3.30
N LYS A 66 11.87 2.84 4.39
CA LYS A 66 13.05 2.82 5.27
C LYS A 66 12.89 1.89 6.47
N TYR A 67 11.67 1.81 7.03
CA TYR A 67 11.41 1.11 8.29
C TYR A 67 10.68 -0.22 8.13
N GLY A 68 10.32 -0.60 6.89
CA GLY A 68 9.58 -1.83 6.61
C GLY A 68 8.15 -1.79 7.15
N MET A 69 7.68 -2.90 7.70
CA MET A 69 6.31 -3.02 8.21
C MET A 69 6.11 -2.21 9.48
N CYS A 70 5.20 -1.25 9.42
CA CYS A 70 4.76 -0.42 10.54
C CYS A 70 3.28 -0.63 10.84
N ARG A 71 2.90 -0.50 12.11
CA ARG A 71 1.51 -0.36 12.55
C ARG A 71 1.15 1.12 12.50
N THR A 72 -0.11 1.46 12.27
CA THR A 72 -0.57 2.84 12.34
C THR A 72 -1.49 3.06 13.54
N ASN A 73 -1.80 4.32 13.83
CA ASN A 73 -2.84 4.70 14.78
C ASN A 73 -4.25 4.72 14.14
N LEU A 74 -4.36 4.41 12.85
CA LEU A 74 -5.65 4.45 12.15
C LEU A 74 -6.39 3.12 12.33
N ILE A 75 -7.63 3.22 12.83
CA ILE A 75 -8.58 2.11 12.94
C ILE A 75 -9.81 2.51 12.13
N ILE A 76 -10.19 1.67 11.18
CA ILE A 76 -11.33 1.90 10.31
C ILE A 76 -12.42 0.90 10.70
N ASP A 77 -13.61 1.41 11.00
CA ASP A 77 -14.76 0.58 11.29
C ASP A 77 -15.28 -0.15 10.04
N TYR A 78 -16.12 -1.15 10.27
CA TYR A 78 -16.65 -2.03 9.21
C TYR A 78 -17.36 -1.25 8.09
N GLU A 79 -18.26 -0.33 8.46
CA GLU A 79 -19.08 0.40 7.49
C GLU A 79 -18.22 1.34 6.64
N SER A 80 -17.32 2.07 7.29
CA SER A 80 -16.35 2.94 6.62
C SER A 80 -15.46 2.13 5.67
N GLY A 81 -14.94 0.99 6.12
CA GLY A 81 -14.11 0.10 5.32
C GLY A 81 -14.86 -0.46 4.11
N LEU A 82 -16.12 -0.87 4.30
CA LEU A 82 -16.97 -1.35 3.21
C LEU A 82 -17.27 -0.24 2.18
N GLN A 83 -17.51 0.98 2.66
CA GLN A 83 -17.76 2.12 1.77
C GLN A 83 -16.51 2.48 0.97
N ILE A 84 -15.33 2.48 1.60
CA ILE A 84 -14.05 2.70 0.92
C ILE A 84 -13.82 1.62 -0.14
N ALA A 85 -14.04 0.35 0.19
CA ALA A 85 -13.89 -0.75 -0.75
C ALA A 85 -14.81 -0.60 -1.96
N LYS A 86 -16.10 -0.24 -1.75
CA LYS A 86 -17.06 0.02 -2.83
C LYS A 86 -16.66 1.22 -3.69
N ASN A 87 -16.22 2.30 -3.07
CA ASN A 87 -15.76 3.49 -3.80
C ASN A 87 -14.58 3.14 -4.71
N ILE A 88 -13.58 2.43 -4.18
CA ILE A 88 -12.41 2.01 -4.95
C ILE A 88 -12.81 1.04 -6.07
N ALA A 89 -13.66 0.05 -5.79
CA ALA A 89 -14.11 -0.91 -6.78
C ALA A 89 -14.85 -0.23 -7.94
N SER A 90 -15.56 0.88 -7.68
CA SER A 90 -16.27 1.64 -8.72
C SER A 90 -15.32 2.20 -9.79
N TYR A 91 -14.07 2.52 -9.43
CA TYR A 91 -13.05 2.97 -10.38
C TYR A 91 -12.54 1.85 -11.29
N THR A 92 -12.68 0.61 -10.86
CA THR A 92 -12.23 -0.57 -11.62
C THR A 92 -13.35 -1.20 -12.44
N ASN A 93 -14.55 -0.61 -12.42
CA ASN A 93 -15.77 -1.15 -13.05
C ASN A 93 -16.14 -2.58 -12.59
N VAL A 94 -15.73 -2.96 -11.39
CA VAL A 94 -16.08 -4.25 -10.79
C VAL A 94 -17.34 -4.07 -9.96
N PRO A 95 -18.42 -4.86 -10.20
CA PRO A 95 -19.64 -4.81 -9.42
C PRO A 95 -19.41 -5.51 -8.07
N LEU A 96 -18.77 -4.81 -7.12
CA LEU A 96 -18.43 -5.37 -5.80
C LEU A 96 -19.67 -5.55 -4.94
N GLY A 97 -19.92 -6.76 -4.49
CA GLY A 97 -21.06 -7.10 -3.63
C GLY A 97 -21.22 -8.61 -3.45
N ASP A 98 -22.33 -8.98 -2.78
CA ASP A 98 -22.72 -10.36 -2.49
C ASP A 98 -24.02 -10.77 -3.24
N GLY A 99 -24.59 -9.86 -4.05
CA GLY A 99 -25.81 -10.09 -4.81
C GLY A 99 -25.60 -10.84 -6.14
N PRO A 100 -26.71 -11.21 -6.83
CA PRO A 100 -26.64 -11.85 -8.14
C PRO A 100 -25.88 -10.99 -9.16
N GLY A 101 -24.84 -11.55 -9.79
CA GLY A 101 -23.99 -10.86 -10.75
C GLY A 101 -22.94 -9.93 -10.14
N MET A 102 -22.84 -9.88 -8.80
CA MET A 102 -21.78 -9.19 -8.07
C MET A 102 -20.67 -10.15 -7.68
N VAL A 103 -19.48 -9.61 -7.39
CA VAL A 103 -18.32 -10.38 -6.95
C VAL A 103 -17.79 -9.83 -5.63
N PRO A 104 -17.39 -10.71 -4.68
CA PRO A 104 -16.88 -10.27 -3.39
C PRO A 104 -15.37 -9.97 -3.38
N ILE A 105 -14.73 -10.04 -4.53
CA ILE A 105 -13.29 -9.80 -4.72
C ILE A 105 -13.11 -8.83 -5.87
N PHE A 106 -12.22 -7.88 -5.72
CA PHE A 106 -11.82 -7.01 -6.82
C PHE A 106 -10.31 -6.81 -6.86
N ASP A 107 -9.82 -6.61 -8.05
CA ASP A 107 -8.44 -6.23 -8.34
C ASP A 107 -8.46 -5.13 -9.38
N GLY A 108 -7.61 -4.12 -9.21
CA GLY A 108 -7.63 -3.00 -10.13
C GLY A 108 -6.51 -2.00 -9.91
N ARG A 109 -6.69 -0.83 -10.51
CA ARG A 109 -5.75 0.30 -10.38
C ARG A 109 -6.50 1.56 -10.00
N LEU A 110 -5.91 2.33 -9.11
CA LEU A 110 -6.33 3.69 -8.80
C LEU A 110 -5.90 4.66 -9.93
N HIS A 111 -6.40 5.88 -9.89
CA HIS A 111 -6.08 6.92 -10.88
C HIS A 111 -4.59 7.30 -10.91
N ASP A 112 -3.89 7.16 -9.78
CA ASP A 112 -2.45 7.40 -9.65
C ASP A 112 -1.60 6.23 -10.15
N GLY A 113 -2.21 5.15 -10.68
CA GLY A 113 -1.54 3.94 -11.13
C GLY A 113 -1.27 2.90 -10.04
N SER A 114 -1.54 3.21 -8.78
CA SER A 114 -1.42 2.26 -7.66
C SER A 114 -2.31 1.05 -7.88
N ARG A 115 -1.80 -0.14 -7.55
CA ARG A 115 -2.58 -1.38 -7.61
C ARG A 115 -3.37 -1.57 -6.33
N VAL A 116 -4.61 -1.98 -6.46
CA VAL A 116 -5.47 -2.30 -5.34
C VAL A 116 -6.07 -3.69 -5.50
N ASN A 117 -6.02 -4.46 -4.43
CA ASN A 117 -6.78 -5.70 -4.27
C ASN A 117 -7.67 -5.55 -3.03
N GLY A 118 -8.90 -6.02 -3.11
CA GLY A 118 -9.81 -5.98 -1.98
C GLY A 118 -10.78 -7.14 -1.98
N THR A 119 -11.24 -7.48 -0.80
CA THR A 119 -12.27 -8.51 -0.58
C THR A 119 -13.30 -8.00 0.41
N ILE A 120 -14.52 -8.53 0.27
CA ILE A 120 -15.62 -8.28 1.21
C ILE A 120 -16.24 -9.61 1.65
N PRO A 121 -17.06 -9.65 2.71
CA PRO A 121 -17.84 -10.83 3.04
C PRO A 121 -18.64 -11.34 1.82
N PRO A 122 -18.80 -12.66 1.64
CA PRO A 122 -18.42 -13.74 2.56
C PRO A 122 -16.96 -14.23 2.44
N VAL A 123 -16.15 -13.72 1.49
CA VAL A 123 -14.77 -14.15 1.28
C VAL A 123 -13.86 -13.75 2.44
N SER A 124 -14.08 -12.56 2.99
CA SER A 124 -13.40 -12.07 4.20
C SER A 124 -14.41 -11.94 5.35
N PRO A 125 -14.62 -12.99 6.16
CA PRO A 125 -15.69 -13.04 7.17
C PRO A 125 -15.58 -11.94 8.24
N ASP A 126 -14.36 -11.53 8.58
CA ASP A 126 -14.08 -10.51 9.60
C ASP A 126 -14.26 -9.07 9.11
N GLY A 127 -14.68 -8.90 7.86
CA GLY A 127 -14.93 -7.59 7.27
C GLY A 127 -14.16 -7.35 5.96
N PRO A 128 -14.36 -6.19 5.35
CA PRO A 128 -13.67 -5.84 4.10
C PRO A 128 -12.16 -5.75 4.31
N THR A 129 -11.40 -6.18 3.31
CA THR A 129 -9.95 -6.01 3.29
C THR A 129 -9.54 -5.19 2.07
N LEU A 130 -8.46 -4.45 2.21
CA LEU A 130 -7.87 -3.66 1.13
C LEU A 130 -6.35 -3.71 1.24
N THR A 131 -5.71 -4.04 0.14
CA THR A 131 -4.26 -3.92 -0.01
C THR A 131 -3.99 -3.00 -1.19
N ILE A 132 -3.35 -1.86 -0.93
CA ILE A 132 -3.04 -0.85 -1.94
C ILE A 132 -1.53 -0.76 -2.05
N ARG A 133 -0.99 -1.22 -3.18
CA ARG A 133 0.43 -1.08 -3.50
C ARG A 133 0.64 0.17 -4.32
N LYS A 134 1.29 1.15 -3.71
CA LYS A 134 1.48 2.47 -4.30
C LYS A 134 2.35 2.40 -5.56
N PHE A 135 1.94 3.16 -6.56
CA PHE A 135 2.75 3.38 -7.75
C PHE A 135 3.96 4.24 -7.37
N LYS A 136 5.12 3.87 -7.87
CA LYS A 136 6.34 4.66 -7.75
C LYS A 136 6.58 5.39 -9.06
N GLU A 137 6.57 6.72 -9.03
CA GLU A 137 6.81 7.54 -10.21
C GLU A 137 8.21 7.30 -10.79
N ASP A 138 9.22 7.13 -9.92
CA ASP A 138 10.58 6.79 -10.32
C ASP A 138 10.83 5.28 -10.18
N PRO A 139 10.71 4.51 -11.25
CA PRO A 139 11.00 3.08 -11.22
C PRO A 139 12.50 2.85 -10.95
N LEU A 140 12.82 1.71 -10.32
CA LEU A 140 14.21 1.32 -10.10
C LEU A 140 14.93 1.18 -11.45
N THR A 141 16.06 1.87 -11.57
CA THR A 141 16.93 1.76 -12.73
C THR A 141 17.88 0.56 -12.59
N MET A 142 18.50 0.13 -13.71
CA MET A 142 19.56 -0.87 -13.65
C MET A 142 20.74 -0.45 -12.76
N ILE A 143 21.02 0.86 -12.69
CA ILE A 143 22.06 1.41 -11.82
C ILE A 143 21.70 1.20 -10.35
N ASP A 144 20.42 1.38 -9.97
CA ASP A 144 19.97 1.15 -8.60
C ASP A 144 20.05 -0.33 -8.23
N LEU A 145 19.70 -1.23 -9.14
CA LEU A 145 19.82 -2.67 -8.94
C LEU A 145 21.27 -3.10 -8.74
N ILE A 146 22.22 -2.46 -9.44
CA ILE A 146 23.65 -2.69 -9.23
C ILE A 146 24.08 -2.16 -7.85
N LYS A 147 23.68 -0.95 -7.46
CA LYS A 147 23.99 -0.37 -6.15
C LYS A 147 23.45 -1.21 -5.00
N PHE A 148 22.25 -1.79 -5.14
CA PHE A 148 21.64 -2.69 -4.16
C PHE A 148 22.27 -4.09 -4.14
N GLY A 149 23.17 -4.40 -5.08
CA GLY A 149 23.79 -5.72 -5.19
C GLY A 149 22.87 -6.80 -5.75
N THR A 150 21.68 -6.44 -6.24
CA THR A 150 20.72 -7.38 -6.86
C THR A 150 21.26 -7.93 -8.19
N VAL A 151 21.94 -7.08 -8.95
CA VAL A 151 22.54 -7.41 -10.24
C VAL A 151 23.98 -6.91 -10.26
N ASN A 152 24.93 -7.73 -10.73
CA ASN A 152 26.29 -7.26 -10.96
C ASN A 152 26.41 -6.60 -12.33
N THR A 153 27.47 -5.79 -12.52
CA THR A 153 27.69 -5.03 -13.77
C THR A 153 27.82 -5.92 -15.01
N ARG A 154 28.37 -7.13 -14.87
CA ARG A 154 28.53 -8.09 -15.98
C ARG A 154 27.18 -8.60 -16.44
N LEU A 155 26.29 -8.97 -15.52
CA LEU A 155 24.94 -9.41 -15.83
C LEU A 155 24.12 -8.27 -16.43
N ALA A 156 24.22 -7.06 -15.88
CA ALA A 156 23.56 -5.88 -16.41
C ALA A 156 23.95 -5.61 -17.86
N ALA A 157 25.25 -5.66 -18.17
CA ALA A 157 25.76 -5.48 -19.53
C ALA A 157 25.25 -6.58 -20.49
N MET A 158 25.19 -7.83 -20.01
CA MET A 158 24.68 -8.94 -20.79
C MET A 158 23.19 -8.81 -21.09
N MET A 159 22.38 -8.41 -20.11
CA MET A 159 20.96 -8.12 -20.30
C MET A 159 20.73 -6.98 -21.28
N TRP A 160 21.57 -5.93 -21.22
CA TRP A 160 21.52 -4.82 -22.16
C TRP A 160 21.74 -5.29 -23.60
N VAL A 161 22.80 -6.09 -23.82
CA VAL A 161 23.09 -6.66 -25.16
C VAL A 161 21.96 -7.54 -25.66
N TRP A 162 21.31 -8.32 -24.80
CA TRP A 162 20.18 -9.17 -25.18
C TRP A 162 18.95 -8.35 -25.60
N ILE A 163 18.64 -7.28 -24.87
CA ILE A 163 17.46 -6.45 -25.16
C ILE A 163 17.66 -5.62 -26.41
N GLU A 164 18.81 -4.97 -26.58
CA GLU A 164 19.08 -4.12 -27.74
C GLU A 164 19.69 -4.88 -28.92
N GLY A 165 20.58 -5.83 -28.63
CA GLY A 165 21.34 -6.53 -29.69
C GLY A 165 20.57 -7.64 -30.40
N LEU A 166 19.51 -8.19 -29.77
CA LEU A 166 18.69 -9.26 -30.35
C LEU A 166 17.30 -8.80 -30.80
N ASP A 167 17.05 -7.49 -30.81
CA ASP A 167 15.75 -6.89 -31.13
C ASP A 167 14.57 -7.53 -30.35
N SER A 168 14.86 -8.02 -29.14
CA SER A 168 13.91 -8.67 -28.22
C SER A 168 13.07 -7.62 -27.49
N ARG A 169 12.53 -6.63 -28.18
CA ARG A 169 11.61 -5.65 -27.58
C ARG A 169 10.22 -6.27 -27.54
N PRO A 170 9.52 -6.16 -26.39
CA PRO A 170 8.14 -6.60 -26.28
C PRO A 170 7.20 -5.77 -27.15
#